data_c1ed9afec4d4f8833d9ac5ff6b440d8b
#
_entry.id   c1ed9afec4d4f8833d9ac5ff6b440d8b
#
_cell.length_a   1.000
_cell.length_b   1.000
_cell.length_c   1.000
_cell.angle_alpha   90.00
_cell.angle_beta   90.00
_cell.angle_gamma   90.00
#
_symmetry.space_group_name_H-M   'P 1'
#
loop_
_entity.id
_entity.type
_entity.pdbx_description
1 polymer ?
#
loop_
_entity_poly.entity_id
_entity_poly.type
_entity_poly.pdbx_seq_one_letter_code
_entity_poly.pdbx_strand_id
1 'polypeptide(L)'
;MTLLIVGLVAAVIALWLARMLRRWRGSRRARRRAARAGAGEERAAQLLEAAGFTIVERQARVVWAPIVDGEPVLMELRADYLVEADRELLVAEVKTGEDAPSVETAATRRQLLEYHVAFAADGVLLVCPERGTIHRVKFPGV
;
A
#
# COMPACT_ATOMS: atom_id res chain seq x y z
N MET A 1 31.68 25.86 -39.69
CA MET A 1 31.13 24.49 -39.61
C MET A 1 31.52 23.78 -38.34
N THR A 2 32.78 23.76 -37.94
CA THR A 2 33.30 23.08 -36.73
C THR A 2 32.66 23.57 -35.40
N LEU A 3 32.45 24.86 -35.22
CA LEU A 3 31.83 25.43 -34.00
C LEU A 3 30.35 25.01 -33.85
N LEU A 4 29.61 24.86 -34.93
CA LEU A 4 28.22 24.37 -34.92
C LEU A 4 28.14 22.90 -34.51
N ILE A 5 29.06 22.07 -34.98
CA ILE A 5 29.13 20.65 -34.60
C ILE A 5 29.47 20.49 -33.13
N VAL A 6 30.46 21.26 -32.61
CA VAL A 6 30.83 21.24 -31.20
C VAL A 6 29.67 21.68 -30.30
N GLY A 7 28.93 22.72 -30.71
CA GLY A 7 27.75 23.19 -29.98
C GLY A 7 26.63 22.16 -29.94
N LEU A 8 26.36 21.44 -31.06
CA LEU A 8 25.37 20.41 -31.14
C LEU A 8 25.71 19.20 -30.24
N VAL A 9 26.96 18.76 -30.27
CA VAL A 9 27.46 17.66 -29.43
C VAL A 9 27.34 18.02 -27.94
N ALA A 10 27.74 19.23 -27.56
CA ALA A 10 27.59 19.70 -26.17
C ALA A 10 26.13 19.74 -25.72
N ALA A 11 25.21 20.20 -26.58
CA ALA A 11 23.78 20.21 -26.29
C ALA A 11 23.22 18.80 -26.09
N VAL A 12 23.60 17.85 -26.95
CA VAL A 12 23.18 16.43 -26.82
C VAL A 12 23.68 15.82 -25.53
N ILE A 13 24.95 16.05 -25.17
CA ILE A 13 25.54 15.57 -23.92
C ILE A 13 24.80 16.18 -22.71
N ALA A 14 24.54 17.49 -22.72
CA ALA A 14 23.81 18.17 -21.66
C ALA A 14 22.39 17.63 -21.48
N LEU A 15 21.67 17.39 -22.57
CA LEU A 15 20.34 16.78 -22.55
C LEU A 15 20.38 15.33 -22.01
N TRP A 16 21.36 14.56 -22.42
CA TRP A 16 21.56 13.19 -21.96
C TRP A 16 21.87 13.14 -20.45
N LEU A 17 22.78 13.99 -19.99
CA LEU A 17 23.11 14.13 -18.55
C LEU A 17 21.88 14.57 -17.74
N ALA A 18 21.13 15.56 -18.23
CA ALA A 18 19.91 16.04 -17.59
C ALA A 18 18.83 14.93 -17.49
N ARG A 19 18.73 14.10 -18.53
CA ARG A 19 17.82 12.94 -18.53
C ARG A 19 18.29 11.85 -17.57
N MET A 20 19.57 11.58 -17.51
CA MET A 20 20.19 10.63 -16.58
C MET A 20 20.00 11.07 -15.12
N LEU A 21 20.26 12.35 -14.81
CA LEU A 21 20.05 12.94 -13.48
C LEU A 21 18.57 12.87 -13.05
N ARG A 22 17.63 13.14 -13.96
CA ARG A 22 16.19 13.03 -13.66
C ARG A 22 15.80 11.59 -13.33
N ARG A 23 16.29 10.61 -14.08
CA ARG A 23 16.06 9.16 -13.81
C ARG A 23 16.64 8.76 -12.46
N TRP A 24 17.85 9.22 -12.15
CA TRP A 24 18.52 8.88 -10.89
C TRP A 24 17.85 9.50 -9.67
N ARG A 25 17.39 10.76 -9.78
CA ARG A 25 16.58 11.40 -8.73
C ARG A 25 15.24 10.72 -8.53
N GLY A 26 14.59 10.27 -9.59
CA GLY A 26 13.34 9.49 -9.54
C GLY A 26 13.53 8.15 -8.81
N SER A 27 14.59 7.40 -9.15
CA SER A 27 14.88 6.12 -8.51
C SER A 27 15.24 6.25 -7.01
N ARG A 28 15.97 7.29 -6.63
CA ARG A 28 16.28 7.57 -5.21
C ARG A 28 15.02 7.90 -4.40
N ARG A 29 14.10 8.70 -4.97
CA ARG A 29 12.81 9.00 -4.31
C ARG A 29 11.95 7.74 -4.18
N ALA A 30 11.90 6.88 -5.20
CA ALA A 30 11.19 5.61 -5.16
C ALA A 30 11.76 4.68 -4.09
N ARG A 31 13.10 4.52 -4.02
CA ARG A 31 13.75 3.71 -2.98
C ARG A 31 13.50 4.23 -1.57
N ARG A 32 13.53 5.56 -1.37
CA ARG A 32 13.21 6.17 -0.06
C ARG A 32 11.75 5.96 0.33
N ARG A 33 10.81 6.02 -0.63
CA ARG A 33 9.39 5.72 -0.38
C ARG A 33 9.21 4.24 -0.02
N ALA A 34 9.83 3.32 -0.76
CA ALA A 34 9.79 1.90 -0.48
C ALA A 34 10.39 1.56 0.90
N ALA A 35 11.54 2.16 1.25
CA ALA A 35 12.16 1.97 2.56
C ALA A 35 11.28 2.50 3.72
N ARG A 36 10.62 3.66 3.52
CA ARG A 36 9.68 4.20 4.52
C ARG A 36 8.43 3.32 4.66
N ALA A 37 7.89 2.82 3.55
CA ALA A 37 6.75 1.90 3.56
C ALA A 37 7.11 0.62 4.33
N GLY A 38 8.23 -0.02 4.02
CA GLY A 38 8.69 -1.22 4.72
C GLY A 38 8.94 -1.00 6.22
N ALA A 39 9.50 0.17 6.60
CA ALA A 39 9.68 0.52 8.01
C ALA A 39 8.33 0.79 8.71
N GLY A 40 7.34 1.31 7.99
CA GLY A 40 5.98 1.51 8.48
C GLY A 40 5.27 0.18 8.69
N GLU A 41 5.38 -0.74 7.75
CA GLU A 41 4.83 -2.09 7.86
C GLU A 41 5.41 -2.83 9.06
N GLU A 42 6.71 -2.80 9.29
CA GLU A 42 7.32 -3.48 10.44
C GLU A 42 6.87 -2.88 11.79
N ARG A 43 6.74 -1.55 11.89
CA ARG A 43 6.16 -0.92 13.09
C ARG A 43 4.69 -1.31 13.27
N ALA A 44 3.93 -1.43 12.18
CA ALA A 44 2.54 -1.89 12.23
C ALA A 44 2.45 -3.34 12.73
N ALA A 45 3.36 -4.22 12.32
CA ALA A 45 3.43 -5.59 12.83
C ALA A 45 3.65 -5.61 14.34
N GLN A 46 4.64 -4.86 14.83
CA GLN A 46 4.92 -4.76 16.26
C GLN A 46 3.73 -4.18 17.03
N LEU A 47 3.03 -3.19 16.47
CA LEU A 47 1.84 -2.61 17.09
C LEU A 47 0.68 -3.61 17.17
N LEU A 48 0.47 -4.40 16.12
CA LEU A 48 -0.54 -5.47 16.09
C LEU A 48 -0.23 -6.55 17.13
N GLU A 49 1.00 -7.05 17.18
CA GLU A 49 1.43 -8.06 18.14
C GLU A 49 1.32 -7.55 19.59
N ALA A 50 1.74 -6.30 19.86
CA ALA A 50 1.60 -5.68 21.16
C ALA A 50 0.13 -5.49 21.60
N ALA A 51 -0.79 -5.36 20.64
CA ALA A 51 -2.23 -5.28 20.89
C ALA A 51 -2.91 -6.66 21.02
N GLY A 52 -2.15 -7.75 20.94
CA GLY A 52 -2.65 -9.12 21.13
C GLY A 52 -3.11 -9.82 19.85
N PHE A 53 -2.85 -9.25 18.66
CA PHE A 53 -3.11 -9.90 17.39
C PHE A 53 -1.97 -10.84 17.02
N THR A 54 -2.31 -12.02 16.50
CA THR A 54 -1.34 -12.94 15.90
C THR A 54 -1.30 -12.72 14.40
N ILE A 55 -0.12 -12.45 13.84
CA ILE A 55 0.05 -12.30 12.40
C ILE A 55 0.02 -13.69 11.76
N VAL A 56 -0.99 -13.95 10.94
CA VAL A 56 -1.17 -15.20 10.20
C VAL A 56 -0.39 -15.16 8.89
N GLU A 57 -0.50 -14.04 8.17
CA GLU A 57 0.16 -13.85 6.88
C GLU A 57 0.52 -12.38 6.66
N ARG A 58 1.71 -12.14 6.10
CA ARG A 58 2.17 -10.82 5.64
C ARG A 58 1.97 -10.72 4.14
N GLN A 59 1.50 -9.58 3.64
CA GLN A 59 1.21 -9.34 2.23
C GLN A 59 0.24 -10.41 1.68
N ALA A 60 -0.81 -10.68 2.47
CA ALA A 60 -1.81 -11.70 2.19
C ALA A 60 -2.52 -11.44 0.86
N ARG A 61 -2.74 -12.48 0.07
CA ARG A 61 -3.33 -12.38 -1.26
C ARG A 61 -4.60 -13.21 -1.35
N VAL A 62 -5.57 -12.68 -2.06
CA VAL A 62 -6.81 -13.37 -2.41
C VAL A 62 -7.21 -13.06 -3.84
N VAL A 63 -7.75 -14.05 -4.53
CA VAL A 63 -8.41 -13.83 -5.82
C VAL A 63 -9.90 -13.66 -5.55
N TRP A 64 -10.43 -12.53 -5.95
CA TRP A 64 -11.84 -12.20 -5.86
C TRP A 64 -12.42 -12.04 -7.27
N ALA A 65 -13.65 -12.50 -7.46
CA ALA A 65 -14.27 -12.56 -8.78
C ALA A 65 -15.70 -12.00 -8.75
N PRO A 66 -15.88 -10.67 -8.77
CA PRO A 66 -17.21 -10.09 -8.97
C PRO A 66 -17.78 -10.50 -10.32
N ILE A 67 -19.09 -10.67 -10.39
CA ILE A 67 -19.79 -10.99 -11.63
C ILE A 67 -20.18 -9.69 -12.34
N VAL A 68 -19.72 -9.55 -13.57
CA VAL A 68 -20.04 -8.40 -14.42
C VAL A 68 -20.76 -8.93 -15.67
N ASP A 69 -21.99 -8.51 -15.89
CA ASP A 69 -22.83 -8.97 -17.01
C ASP A 69 -22.94 -10.51 -17.13
N GLY A 70 -22.92 -11.20 -15.99
CA GLY A 70 -22.98 -12.64 -15.89
C GLY A 70 -21.65 -13.37 -15.94
N GLU A 71 -20.55 -12.68 -16.18
CA GLU A 71 -19.21 -13.26 -16.27
C GLU A 71 -18.33 -12.89 -15.07
N PRO A 72 -17.53 -13.82 -14.50
CA PRO A 72 -16.62 -13.52 -13.41
C PRO A 72 -15.41 -12.71 -13.91
N VAL A 73 -15.12 -11.61 -13.23
CA VAL A 73 -13.92 -10.80 -13.47
C VAL A 73 -12.93 -11.06 -12.35
N LEU A 74 -11.84 -11.78 -12.64
CA LEU A 74 -10.83 -12.14 -11.66
C LEU A 74 -9.96 -10.94 -11.28
N MET A 75 -9.88 -10.65 -9.99
CA MET A 75 -9.00 -9.63 -9.43
C MET A 75 -8.15 -10.22 -8.32
N GLU A 76 -6.84 -9.96 -8.33
CA GLU A 76 -5.95 -10.26 -7.20
C GLU A 76 -5.91 -9.04 -6.27
N LEU A 77 -6.30 -9.25 -5.03
CA LEU A 77 -6.19 -8.26 -3.97
C LEU A 77 -5.06 -8.66 -3.03
N ARG A 78 -4.37 -7.66 -2.48
CA ARG A 78 -3.27 -7.85 -1.55
C ARG A 78 -3.44 -6.92 -0.36
N ALA A 79 -3.61 -7.51 0.81
CA ALA A 79 -3.65 -6.81 2.08
C ALA A 79 -2.27 -6.84 2.76
N ASP A 80 -1.97 -5.87 3.61
CA ASP A 80 -0.68 -5.82 4.30
C ASP A 80 -0.53 -6.97 5.30
N TYR A 81 -1.59 -7.28 6.05
CA TYR A 81 -1.59 -8.39 7.01
C TYR A 81 -2.95 -9.10 7.07
N LEU A 82 -2.88 -10.41 7.28
CA LEU A 82 -3.97 -11.20 7.79
C LEU A 82 -3.62 -11.55 9.24
N VAL A 83 -4.52 -11.27 10.18
CA VAL A 83 -4.29 -11.44 11.61
C VAL A 83 -5.44 -12.17 12.27
N GLU A 84 -5.17 -12.80 13.40
CA GLU A 84 -6.15 -13.51 14.22
C GLU A 84 -6.13 -12.98 15.65
N ALA A 85 -7.32 -12.79 16.23
CA ALA A 85 -7.52 -12.54 17.65
C ALA A 85 -8.91 -13.05 18.07
N ASP A 86 -9.02 -13.66 19.24
CA ASP A 86 -10.29 -14.15 19.82
C ASP A 86 -11.11 -15.04 18.87
N ARG A 87 -10.44 -15.85 18.03
CA ARG A 87 -11.01 -16.71 16.99
C ARG A 87 -11.63 -15.95 15.81
N GLU A 88 -11.36 -14.68 15.70
CA GLU A 88 -11.75 -13.84 14.54
C GLU A 88 -10.58 -13.69 13.60
N LEU A 89 -10.83 -13.86 12.31
CA LEU A 89 -9.89 -13.57 11.23
C LEU A 89 -10.10 -12.15 10.73
N LEU A 90 -9.08 -11.32 10.80
CA LEU A 90 -9.15 -9.90 10.47
C LEU A 90 -8.12 -9.54 9.41
N VAL A 91 -8.50 -8.67 8.50
CA VAL A 91 -7.57 -8.08 7.53
C VAL A 91 -7.06 -6.75 8.07
N ALA A 92 -5.75 -6.54 8.06
CA ALA A 92 -5.16 -5.29 8.48
C ALA A 92 -4.52 -4.55 7.30
N GLU A 93 -4.93 -3.30 7.13
CA GLU A 93 -4.38 -2.34 6.18
C GLU A 93 -3.55 -1.29 6.91
N VAL A 94 -2.33 -1.06 6.47
CA VAL A 94 -1.38 -0.11 7.06
C VAL A 94 -1.39 1.19 6.28
N LYS A 95 -1.63 2.28 6.96
CA LYS A 95 -1.52 3.64 6.40
C LYS A 95 -0.42 4.40 7.11
N THR A 96 0.60 4.78 6.35
CA THR A 96 1.79 5.50 6.85
C THR A 96 1.69 6.99 6.58
N GLY A 97 2.35 7.79 7.44
CA GLY A 97 2.39 9.24 7.36
C GLY A 97 1.52 9.94 8.40
N GLU A 98 1.85 11.19 8.73
CA GLU A 98 1.11 12.00 9.71
C GLU A 98 -0.31 12.30 9.22
N ASP A 99 -0.47 12.47 7.90
CA ASP A 99 -1.76 12.67 7.23
C ASP A 99 -2.34 11.36 6.68
N ALA A 100 -2.05 10.23 7.34
CA ALA A 100 -2.52 8.91 6.89
C ALA A 100 -4.04 8.94 6.69
N PRO A 101 -4.54 8.41 5.56
CA PRO A 101 -5.97 8.40 5.27
C PRO A 101 -6.76 7.74 6.40
N SER A 102 -7.80 8.42 6.85
CA SER A 102 -8.74 7.89 7.85
C SER A 102 -9.87 7.11 7.18
N VAL A 103 -10.70 6.46 7.99
CA VAL A 103 -11.96 5.83 7.52
C VAL A 103 -12.91 6.84 6.89
N GLU A 104 -12.78 8.14 7.22
CA GLU A 104 -13.54 9.22 6.62
C GLU A 104 -13.20 9.43 5.13
N THR A 105 -12.01 9.04 4.70
CA THR A 105 -11.61 9.08 3.30
C THR A 105 -12.33 7.99 2.50
N ALA A 106 -13.09 8.38 1.46
CA ALA A 106 -13.89 7.47 0.67
C ALA A 106 -13.07 6.33 0.02
N ALA A 107 -11.85 6.62 -0.43
CA ALA A 107 -10.96 5.61 -1.01
C ALA A 107 -10.55 4.56 0.04
N THR A 108 -10.20 4.99 1.25
CA THR A 108 -9.87 4.07 2.37
C THR A 108 -11.07 3.19 2.71
N ARG A 109 -12.27 3.76 2.88
CA ARG A 109 -13.47 2.96 3.17
C ARG A 109 -13.76 1.90 2.12
N ARG A 110 -13.66 2.25 0.83
CA ARG A 110 -13.90 1.30 -0.27
C ARG A 110 -12.88 0.15 -0.23
N GLN A 111 -11.62 0.46 -0.02
CA GLN A 111 -10.56 -0.54 0.09
C GLN A 111 -10.80 -1.50 1.26
N LEU A 112 -11.14 -0.97 2.44
CA LEU A 112 -11.43 -1.77 3.63
C LEU A 112 -12.68 -2.65 3.43
N LEU A 113 -13.73 -2.12 2.79
CA LEU A 113 -14.93 -2.89 2.47
C LEU A 113 -14.63 -4.02 1.47
N GLU A 114 -13.86 -3.72 0.42
CA GLU A 114 -13.44 -4.71 -0.57
C GLU A 114 -12.64 -5.85 0.08
N TYR A 115 -11.71 -5.53 0.97
CA TYR A 115 -10.95 -6.52 1.72
C TYR A 115 -11.84 -7.36 2.64
N HIS A 116 -12.78 -6.74 3.36
CA HIS A 116 -13.72 -7.45 4.22
C HIS A 116 -14.47 -8.53 3.45
N VAL A 117 -15.00 -8.18 2.27
CA VAL A 117 -15.75 -9.10 1.42
C VAL A 117 -14.85 -10.15 0.78
N ALA A 118 -13.74 -9.73 0.17
CA ALA A 118 -12.89 -10.62 -0.62
C ALA A 118 -12.16 -11.66 0.23
N PHE A 119 -11.72 -11.30 1.43
CA PHE A 119 -11.07 -12.22 2.37
C PHE A 119 -12.07 -13.01 3.24
N ALA A 120 -13.36 -12.73 3.13
CA ALA A 120 -14.41 -13.29 4.01
C ALA A 120 -14.03 -13.13 5.49
N ALA A 121 -13.48 -11.98 5.84
CA ALA A 121 -12.93 -11.69 7.17
C ALA A 121 -14.03 -11.25 8.14
N ASP A 122 -13.85 -11.51 9.45
CA ASP A 122 -14.79 -11.07 10.50
C ASP A 122 -14.76 -9.54 10.74
N GLY A 123 -13.76 -8.87 10.20
CA GLY A 123 -13.62 -7.42 10.26
C GLY A 123 -12.30 -6.96 9.65
N VAL A 124 -12.10 -5.64 9.65
CA VAL A 124 -10.90 -5.02 9.06
C VAL A 124 -10.26 -4.09 10.09
N LEU A 125 -8.94 -4.07 10.13
CA LEU A 125 -8.15 -3.16 10.94
C LEU A 125 -7.50 -2.10 10.04
N LEU A 126 -7.62 -0.84 10.45
CA LEU A 126 -6.85 0.26 9.90
C LEU A 126 -5.74 0.60 10.90
N VAL A 127 -4.49 0.37 10.50
CA VAL A 127 -3.32 0.51 11.36
C VAL A 127 -2.52 1.74 10.93
N CYS A 128 -2.30 2.66 11.87
CA CYS A 128 -1.52 3.89 11.65
C CYS A 128 -0.31 3.88 12.60
N PRO A 129 0.84 3.32 12.18
CA PRO A 129 1.98 3.12 13.07
C PRO A 129 2.60 4.42 13.59
N GLU A 130 2.56 5.52 12.82
CA GLU A 130 3.04 6.83 13.26
C GLU A 130 2.21 7.45 14.38
N ARG A 131 0.91 7.10 14.43
CA ARG A 131 -0.03 7.52 15.48
C ARG A 131 -0.14 6.50 16.62
N GLY A 132 0.43 5.30 16.43
CA GLY A 132 0.28 4.20 17.38
C GLY A 132 -1.18 3.73 17.51
N THR A 133 -2.00 3.86 16.46
CA THR A 133 -3.44 3.54 16.52
C THR A 133 -3.82 2.36 15.64
N ILE A 134 -4.73 1.53 16.17
CA ILE A 134 -5.43 0.46 15.46
C ILE A 134 -6.92 0.75 15.57
N HIS A 135 -7.57 0.97 14.42
CA HIS A 135 -9.02 1.16 14.34
C HIS A 135 -9.66 -0.11 13.79
N ARG A 136 -10.57 -0.71 14.54
CA ARG A 136 -11.36 -1.83 14.07
C ARG A 136 -12.59 -1.30 13.35
N VAL A 137 -12.75 -1.71 12.09
CA VAL A 137 -13.87 -1.32 11.23
C VAL A 137 -14.74 -2.52 10.97
N LYS A 138 -16.03 -2.37 11.25
CA LYS A 138 -17.07 -3.36 10.92
C LYS A 138 -18.02 -2.72 9.92
N PHE A 139 -18.47 -3.50 8.96
CA PHE A 139 -19.44 -3.08 7.96
C PHE A 139 -20.79 -3.77 8.24
N PRO A 140 -21.75 -3.07 8.89
CA PRO A 140 -23.04 -3.69 9.19
C PRO A 140 -23.82 -3.94 7.88
N GLY A 141 -24.40 -5.13 7.76
CA GLY A 141 -25.23 -5.50 6.62
C GLY A 141 -24.46 -6.03 5.40
N VAL A 142 -23.21 -6.38 5.57
CA VAL A 142 -22.39 -7.05 4.55
C VAL A 142 -22.05 -8.44 5.02
#